data_99b33605f6f6e0fd88b35c80ace1e8f8
#
_entry.id   99b33605f6f6e0fd88b35c80ace1e8f8
#
_cell.length_a   1.000
_cell.length_b   1.000
_cell.length_c   1.000
_cell.angle_alpha   90.00
_cell.angle_beta   90.00
_cell.angle_gamma   90.00
#
_symmetry.space_group_name_H-M   'P 1'
#
loop_
_entity.id
_entity.type
_entity.pdbx_description
1 polymer ?
#
loop_
_entity_poly.entity_id
_entity_poly.type
_entity_poly.pdbx_seq_one_letter_code
_entity_poly.pdbx_strand_id
1 'polypeptide(L)'
;MNRLCTDVGYLTLNKFGELLCGDHIEVIEKDENSTVVVLADGMGSGVKASILSILTSKIISTMIANSMSIDECVAAVVSTLPVCKVRQIAYSTFTIINIINNTEVEIIQYDNPHVIMLRGGKFMEYPKILENINGKSIYKSKIKIC
;
A
#
# COMPACT_ATOMS: atom_id res chain seq x y z
N MET A 1 -1.60 -27.22 11.98
CA MET A 1 -2.49 -26.61 10.95
C MET A 1 -2.81 -25.19 11.37
N ASN A 2 -2.52 -24.23 10.52
CA ASN A 2 -2.87 -22.86 10.79
C ASN A 2 -4.37 -22.64 10.51
N ARG A 3 -5.11 -22.12 11.49
CA ARG A 3 -6.54 -21.82 11.37
C ARG A 3 -6.83 -20.32 11.28
N LEU A 4 -5.80 -19.51 11.12
CA LEU A 4 -5.98 -18.08 10.97
C LEU A 4 -6.58 -17.76 9.61
N CYS A 5 -7.43 -16.77 9.58
CA CYS A 5 -7.97 -16.20 8.35
C CYS A 5 -7.75 -14.69 8.35
N THR A 6 -7.75 -14.12 7.16
CA THR A 6 -7.65 -12.68 6.98
C THR A 6 -9.03 -12.09 6.77
N ASP A 7 -9.33 -11.05 7.49
CA ASP A 7 -10.53 -10.24 7.29
C ASP A 7 -10.11 -8.79 7.07
N VAL A 8 -10.63 -8.17 6.00
CA VAL A 8 -10.24 -6.82 5.60
C VAL A 8 -11.45 -5.90 5.64
N GLY A 9 -11.33 -4.83 6.41
CA GLY A 9 -12.30 -3.75 6.42
C GLY A 9 -11.64 -2.44 6.02
N TYR A 10 -12.35 -1.60 5.26
CA TYR A 10 -11.84 -0.28 4.89
C TYR A 10 -12.96 0.73 4.73
N LEU A 11 -12.60 2.00 4.87
CA LEU A 11 -13.51 3.12 4.71
C LEU A 11 -12.75 4.27 4.06
N THR A 12 -13.39 4.95 3.11
CA THR A 12 -12.88 6.18 2.53
C THR A 12 -13.84 7.34 2.83
N LEU A 13 -13.28 8.51 3.08
CA LEU A 13 -14.06 9.73 3.34
C LEU A 13 -13.63 10.82 2.38
N ASN A 14 -14.60 11.54 1.85
CA ASN A 14 -14.31 12.71 1.02
C ASN A 14 -13.93 13.88 1.91
N LYS A 15 -12.96 14.67 1.47
CA LYS A 15 -12.68 15.95 2.11
C LYS A 15 -13.92 16.84 2.02
N PHE A 16 -14.17 17.64 3.06
CA PHE A 16 -15.31 18.56 3.07
C PHE A 16 -15.32 19.45 1.83
N GLY A 17 -16.47 19.49 1.15
CA GLY A 17 -16.64 20.23 -0.08
C GLY A 17 -16.18 19.51 -1.36
N GLU A 18 -15.56 18.32 -1.24
CA GLU A 18 -15.10 17.53 -2.39
C GLU A 18 -16.08 16.39 -2.68
N LEU A 19 -16.30 16.13 -3.97
CA LEU A 19 -17.15 15.04 -4.43
C LEU A 19 -16.41 13.72 -4.56
N LEU A 20 -15.07 13.75 -4.66
CA LEU A 20 -14.23 12.59 -4.87
C LEU A 20 -13.21 12.45 -3.74
N CYS A 21 -12.93 11.22 -3.36
CA CYS A 21 -11.86 10.91 -2.41
C CYS A 21 -10.50 10.92 -3.12
N GLY A 22 -9.49 11.53 -2.49
CA GLY A 22 -8.10 11.49 -2.97
C GLY A 22 -7.41 10.16 -2.73
N ASP A 23 -7.98 9.29 -1.89
CA ASP A 23 -7.43 7.99 -1.56
C ASP A 23 -8.17 6.88 -2.30
N HIS A 24 -7.47 5.78 -2.58
CA HIS A 24 -8.08 4.61 -3.20
C HIS A 24 -7.52 3.33 -2.62
N ILE A 25 -8.38 2.34 -2.41
CA ILE A 25 -8.03 1.05 -1.84
C ILE A 25 -8.39 -0.05 -2.82
N GLU A 26 -7.44 -0.97 -3.04
CA GLU A 26 -7.65 -2.21 -3.78
C GLU A 26 -7.35 -3.38 -2.88
N VAL A 27 -8.19 -4.41 -2.92
CA VAL A 27 -8.00 -5.67 -2.22
C VAL A 27 -7.95 -6.78 -3.24
N ILE A 28 -6.88 -7.58 -3.22
CA ILE A 28 -6.68 -8.68 -4.15
C ILE A 28 -6.56 -9.96 -3.34
N GLU A 29 -7.48 -10.88 -3.56
CA GLU A 29 -7.39 -12.24 -3.03
C GLU A 29 -6.60 -13.08 -4.04
N LYS A 30 -5.35 -13.43 -3.71
CA LYS A 30 -4.47 -14.23 -4.57
C LYS A 30 -4.86 -15.71 -4.55
N ASP A 31 -5.24 -16.18 -3.38
CA ASP A 31 -5.75 -17.53 -3.12
C ASP A 31 -6.51 -17.53 -1.79
N GLU A 32 -6.93 -18.70 -1.32
CA GLU A 32 -7.72 -18.82 -0.08
C GLU A 32 -6.99 -18.32 1.18
N ASN A 33 -5.68 -18.23 1.14
CA ASN A 33 -4.85 -17.91 2.30
C ASN A 33 -3.94 -16.68 2.11
N SER A 34 -4.02 -16.03 0.96
CA SER A 34 -3.12 -14.92 0.63
C SER A 34 -3.90 -13.74 0.06
N THR A 35 -3.74 -12.59 0.68
CA THR A 35 -4.45 -11.36 0.34
C THR A 35 -3.48 -10.20 0.26
N VAL A 36 -3.67 -9.34 -0.73
CA VAL A 36 -2.91 -8.09 -0.86
C VAL A 36 -3.86 -6.91 -0.76
N VAL A 37 -3.51 -5.96 0.08
CA VAL A 37 -4.23 -4.69 0.21
C VAL A 37 -3.31 -3.56 -0.26
N VAL A 38 -3.81 -2.72 -1.15
CA VAL A 38 -3.09 -1.56 -1.66
C VAL A 38 -3.88 -0.31 -1.30
N LEU A 39 -3.26 0.58 -0.54
CA LEU A 39 -3.79 1.90 -0.23
C LEU A 39 -2.94 2.94 -0.96
N ALA A 40 -3.54 3.71 -1.84
CA ALA A 40 -2.89 4.81 -2.53
C ALA A 40 -3.51 6.14 -2.09
N ASP A 41 -2.66 7.12 -1.82
CA ASP A 41 -3.04 8.48 -1.45
C ASP A 41 -2.58 9.43 -2.57
N GLY A 42 -3.54 10.04 -3.25
CA GLY A 42 -3.25 11.05 -4.28
C GLY A 42 -2.94 12.39 -3.64
N MET A 43 -1.80 12.98 -4.00
CA MET A 43 -1.38 14.27 -3.46
C MET A 43 -2.36 15.37 -3.84
N GLY A 44 -2.82 16.11 -2.83
CA GLY A 44 -3.81 17.18 -3.01
C GLY A 44 -5.23 16.69 -2.79
N SER A 45 -6.16 17.24 -3.53
CA SER A 45 -7.59 16.90 -3.44
C SER A 45 -8.27 17.01 -4.80
N GLY A 46 -9.52 16.56 -4.86
CA GLY A 46 -10.33 16.64 -6.06
C GLY A 46 -10.01 15.59 -7.11
N VAL A 47 -10.34 15.90 -8.36
CA VAL A 47 -10.26 14.95 -9.49
C VAL A 47 -8.85 14.45 -9.73
N LYS A 48 -7.85 15.34 -9.70
CA LYS A 48 -6.46 14.95 -9.96
C LYS A 48 -5.94 13.94 -8.92
N ALA A 49 -6.16 14.22 -7.64
CA ALA A 49 -5.74 13.32 -6.56
C ALA A 49 -6.45 11.97 -6.68
N SER A 50 -7.74 11.96 -6.95
CA SER A 50 -8.53 10.76 -7.16
C SER A 50 -8.00 9.93 -8.34
N ILE A 51 -7.73 10.55 -9.48
CA ILE A 51 -7.18 9.85 -10.65
C ILE A 51 -5.81 9.23 -10.32
N LEU A 52 -4.93 9.98 -9.66
CA LEU A 52 -3.59 9.49 -9.33
C LEU A 52 -3.61 8.30 -8.35
N SER A 53 -4.47 8.34 -7.34
CA SER A 53 -4.60 7.24 -6.40
C SER A 53 -5.22 5.99 -7.03
N ILE A 54 -6.24 6.16 -7.86
CA ILE A 54 -6.86 5.07 -8.61
C ILE A 54 -5.84 4.43 -9.56
N LEU A 55 -5.13 5.26 -10.32
CA LEU A 55 -4.12 4.78 -11.27
C LEU A 55 -3.01 4.00 -10.55
N THR A 56 -2.48 4.55 -9.48
CA THR A 56 -1.42 3.91 -8.69
C THR A 56 -1.86 2.55 -8.15
N SER A 57 -3.01 2.49 -7.49
CA SER A 57 -3.53 1.25 -6.91
C SER A 57 -3.88 0.22 -7.98
N LYS A 58 -4.43 0.65 -9.12
CA LYS A 58 -4.76 -0.25 -10.24
C LYS A 58 -3.52 -0.81 -10.93
N ILE A 59 -2.48 -0.02 -11.10
CA ILE A 59 -1.21 -0.50 -11.67
C ILE A 59 -0.62 -1.57 -10.75
N ILE A 60 -0.49 -1.28 -9.47
CA ILE A 60 0.05 -2.23 -8.49
C ILE A 60 -0.79 -3.51 -8.45
N SER A 61 -2.10 -3.40 -8.33
CA SER A 61 -2.99 -4.56 -8.24
C SER A 61 -2.96 -5.41 -9.50
N THR A 62 -2.93 -4.79 -10.66
CA THR A 62 -2.84 -5.49 -11.96
C THR A 62 -1.55 -6.27 -12.09
N MET A 63 -0.42 -5.65 -11.73
CA MET A 63 0.88 -6.32 -11.77
C MET A 63 0.93 -7.51 -10.82
N ILE A 64 0.42 -7.37 -9.62
CA ILE A 64 0.34 -8.46 -8.63
C ILE A 64 -0.57 -9.58 -9.15
N ALA A 65 -1.71 -9.25 -9.71
CA ALA A 65 -2.64 -10.23 -10.28
C ALA A 65 -2.01 -11.01 -11.44
N ASN A 66 -1.05 -10.44 -12.14
CA ASN A 66 -0.28 -11.09 -13.20
C ASN A 66 1.01 -11.77 -12.69
N SER A 67 1.06 -12.09 -11.41
CA SER A 67 2.14 -12.84 -10.77
C SER A 67 3.49 -12.14 -10.75
N MET A 68 3.52 -10.83 -10.90
CA MET A 68 4.74 -10.07 -10.69
C MET A 68 5.08 -10.00 -9.20
N SER A 69 6.35 -10.02 -8.87
CA SER A 69 6.78 -9.87 -7.48
C SER A 69 6.45 -8.46 -6.95
N ILE A 70 6.28 -8.35 -5.64
CA ILE A 70 6.03 -7.05 -5.00
C ILE A 70 7.19 -6.08 -5.29
N ASP A 71 8.43 -6.56 -5.27
CA ASP A 71 9.59 -5.72 -5.53
C ASP A 71 9.61 -5.19 -6.97
N GLU A 72 9.25 -6.00 -7.94
CA GLU A 72 9.10 -5.57 -9.35
C GLU A 72 7.98 -4.54 -9.49
N CYS A 73 6.84 -4.75 -8.84
CA CYS A 73 5.72 -3.80 -8.85
C CYS A 73 6.13 -2.45 -8.29
N VAL A 74 6.80 -2.45 -7.14
CA VAL A 74 7.26 -1.22 -6.48
C VAL A 74 8.26 -0.48 -7.35
N ALA A 75 9.23 -1.17 -7.91
CA ALA A 75 10.24 -0.56 -8.79
C ALA A 75 9.60 0.08 -10.03
N ALA A 76 8.64 -0.60 -10.66
CA ALA A 76 7.93 -0.09 -11.83
C ALA A 76 7.10 1.16 -11.49
N VAL A 77 6.35 1.11 -10.41
CA VAL A 77 5.49 2.23 -9.99
C VAL A 77 6.31 3.45 -9.60
N VAL A 78 7.35 3.24 -8.80
CA VAL A 78 8.22 4.33 -8.32
C VAL A 78 8.92 5.04 -9.47
N SER A 79 9.29 4.31 -10.52
CA SER A 79 9.96 4.89 -11.69
C SER A 79 9.00 5.58 -12.68
N THR A 80 7.69 5.26 -12.64
CA THR A 80 6.70 5.79 -13.60
C THR A 80 5.82 6.89 -13.02
N LEU A 81 5.64 6.97 -11.69
CA LEU A 81 4.80 7.99 -11.08
C LEU A 81 5.34 9.40 -11.33
N PRO A 82 4.47 10.35 -11.70
CA PRO A 82 4.86 11.75 -11.79
C PRO A 82 5.39 12.27 -10.45
N VAL A 83 6.41 13.11 -10.49
CA VAL A 83 7.04 13.70 -9.31
C VAL A 83 6.71 15.18 -9.22
N CYS A 84 6.33 15.64 -8.03
CA CYS A 84 6.18 17.06 -7.75
C CYS A 84 7.56 17.71 -7.67
N LYS A 85 7.85 18.66 -8.56
CA LYS A 85 9.15 19.33 -8.64
C LYS A 85 9.51 20.11 -7.38
N VAL A 86 8.52 20.63 -6.68
CA VAL A 86 8.73 21.43 -5.46
C VAL A 86 9.02 20.56 -4.25
N ARG A 87 8.28 19.46 -4.08
CA ARG A 87 8.38 18.59 -2.91
C ARG A 87 9.32 17.41 -3.09
N GLN A 88 9.72 17.11 -4.32
CA GLN A 88 10.57 15.97 -4.67
C GLN A 88 9.96 14.60 -4.29
N ILE A 89 8.64 14.52 -4.20
CA ILE A 89 7.91 13.28 -3.93
C ILE A 89 6.93 13.01 -5.07
N ALA A 90 6.55 11.75 -5.24
CA ALA A 90 5.55 11.38 -6.24
C ALA A 90 4.19 12.00 -5.92
N TYR A 91 3.40 12.25 -6.95
CA TYR A 91 2.03 12.77 -6.78
C TYR A 91 1.08 11.76 -6.12
N SER A 92 1.45 10.51 -6.05
CA SER A 92 0.71 9.51 -5.29
C SER A 92 1.69 8.72 -4.42
N THR A 93 1.33 8.54 -3.18
CA THR A 93 2.03 7.69 -2.23
C THR A 93 1.23 6.41 -2.03
N PHE A 94 1.83 5.38 -1.47
CA PHE A 94 1.12 4.12 -1.33
C PHE A 94 1.63 3.28 -0.14
N THR A 95 0.76 2.39 0.30
CA THR A 95 1.08 1.32 1.25
C THR A 95 0.56 0.02 0.69
N ILE A 96 1.40 -1.00 0.68
CA ILE A 96 1.03 -2.36 0.28
C ILE A 96 1.14 -3.26 1.51
N ILE A 97 0.09 -4.00 1.80
CA ILE A 97 0.08 -5.04 2.83
C ILE A 97 -0.14 -6.37 2.11
N ASN A 98 0.90 -7.19 2.11
CA ASN A 98 0.88 -8.52 1.48
C ASN A 98 0.82 -9.59 2.55
N ILE A 99 -0.31 -10.27 2.67
CA ILE A 99 -0.54 -11.34 3.64
C ILE A 99 -0.33 -12.66 2.92
N ILE A 100 0.62 -13.45 3.39
CA ILE A 100 1.06 -14.69 2.76
C ILE A 100 0.69 -15.86 3.65
N ASN A 101 -0.10 -16.79 3.12
CA ASN A 101 -0.51 -18.04 3.80
C ASN A 101 -1.14 -17.80 5.18
N ASN A 102 -1.74 -16.64 5.42
CA ASN A 102 -2.27 -16.23 6.73
C ASN A 102 -1.25 -16.33 7.88
N THR A 103 0.05 -16.36 7.60
CA THR A 103 1.12 -16.53 8.60
C THR A 103 2.15 -15.41 8.58
N GLU A 104 2.37 -14.81 7.44
CA GLU A 104 3.36 -13.75 7.26
C GLU A 104 2.72 -12.50 6.67
N VAL A 105 3.20 -11.34 7.10
CA VAL A 105 2.79 -10.05 6.54
C VAL A 105 4.03 -9.31 6.06
N GLU A 106 4.00 -8.89 4.83
CA GLU A 106 4.97 -7.97 4.24
C GLU A 106 4.31 -6.61 4.08
N ILE A 107 4.94 -5.57 4.60
CA ILE A 107 4.42 -4.20 4.53
C ILE A 107 5.41 -3.35 3.75
N ILE A 108 4.93 -2.66 2.73
CA ILE A 108 5.72 -1.74 1.93
C ILE A 108 5.05 -0.37 1.99
N GLN A 109 5.81 0.63 2.43
CA GLN A 109 5.29 1.97 2.67
C GLN A 109 6.14 3.00 1.91
N TYR A 110 5.48 3.75 1.05
CA TYR A 110 6.07 4.87 0.35
C TYR A 110 5.34 6.15 0.74
N ASP A 111 5.97 6.92 1.63
CA ASP A 111 5.58 8.26 2.07
C ASP A 111 4.13 8.40 2.59
N ASN A 112 3.54 7.29 3.01
CA ASN A 112 2.28 7.25 3.75
C ASN A 112 2.57 7.25 5.26
N PRO A 113 1.60 7.63 6.10
CA PRO A 113 1.69 7.38 7.53
C PRO A 113 1.98 5.90 7.80
N HIS A 114 2.85 5.64 8.79
CA HIS A 114 3.22 4.27 9.10
C HIS A 114 2.03 3.43 9.55
N VAL A 115 1.98 2.21 9.07
CA VAL A 115 0.98 1.22 9.50
C VAL A 115 1.10 1.00 11.01
N ILE A 116 -0.02 1.02 11.68
CA ILE A 116 -0.12 0.73 13.12
C ILE A 116 -0.45 -0.74 13.29
N MET A 117 0.34 -1.43 14.10
CA MET A 117 0.13 -2.83 14.40
C MET A 117 -0.33 -3.01 15.85
N LEU A 118 -1.34 -3.85 16.03
CA LEU A 118 -1.84 -4.24 17.35
C LEU A 118 -1.79 -5.75 17.49
N ARG A 119 -1.38 -6.22 18.65
CA ARG A 119 -1.43 -7.64 19.01
C ARG A 119 -1.89 -7.78 20.46
N GLY A 120 -2.92 -8.57 20.66
CA GLY A 120 -3.51 -8.72 22.01
C GLY A 120 -4.00 -7.40 22.61
N GLY A 121 -4.51 -6.49 21.78
CA GLY A 121 -5.00 -5.18 22.21
C GLY A 121 -3.93 -4.15 22.54
N LYS A 122 -2.66 -4.44 22.28
CA LYS A 122 -1.54 -3.54 22.55
C LYS A 122 -0.84 -3.13 21.26
N PHE A 123 -0.31 -1.91 21.24
CA PHE A 123 0.55 -1.47 20.17
C PHE A 123 1.81 -2.33 20.12
N MET A 124 2.15 -2.77 18.92
CA MET A 124 3.33 -3.57 18.68
C MET A 124 4.25 -2.84 17.71
N GLU A 125 5.52 -2.71 18.08
CA GLU A 125 6.54 -2.24 17.16
C GLU A 125 6.97 -3.36 16.23
N TYR A 126 7.30 -3.01 15.00
CA TYR A 126 7.80 -3.93 14.00
C TYR A 126 9.00 -3.33 13.27
N PRO A 127 9.93 -4.17 12.79
CA PRO A 127 11.13 -3.66 12.11
C PRO A 127 10.73 -2.99 10.78
N LYS A 128 11.37 -1.86 10.48
CA LYS A 128 11.22 -1.12 9.23
C LYS A 128 12.59 -0.95 8.61
N ILE A 129 12.80 -1.53 7.43
CA ILE A 129 14.05 -1.42 6.69
C ILE A 129 13.86 -0.38 5.60
N LEU A 130 14.69 0.66 5.64
CA LEU A 130 14.69 1.71 4.62
C LEU A 130 15.47 1.23 3.41
N GLU A 131 14.83 1.29 2.25
CA GLU A 131 15.44 0.95 0.96
C GLU A 131 15.28 2.11 0.00
N ASN A 132 16.33 2.44 -0.75
CA ASN A 132 16.28 3.45 -1.79
C ASN A 132 16.04 2.78 -3.14
N ILE A 133 14.93 3.14 -3.80
CA ILE A 133 14.58 2.64 -5.13
C ILE A 133 14.42 3.86 -6.05
N ASN A 134 15.30 3.98 -7.04
CA ASN A 134 15.29 5.10 -8.00
C ASN A 134 15.27 6.48 -7.31
N GLY A 135 16.05 6.64 -6.24
CA GLY A 135 16.12 7.89 -5.49
C GLY A 135 14.99 8.12 -4.49
N LYS A 136 14.05 7.19 -4.35
CA LYS A 136 12.91 7.29 -3.44
C LYS A 136 13.06 6.33 -2.27
N SER A 137 12.74 6.81 -1.08
CA SER A 137 12.86 6.06 0.17
C SER A 137 11.60 5.24 0.43
N ILE A 138 11.77 3.94 0.56
CA ILE A 138 10.69 2.99 0.78
C ILE A 138 10.99 2.18 2.03
N TYR A 139 10.01 2.06 2.92
CA TYR A 139 10.12 1.21 4.11
C TYR A 139 9.52 -0.15 3.82
N LYS A 140 10.28 -1.20 4.12
CA LYS A 140 9.86 -2.59 4.01
C LYS A 140 9.88 -3.27 5.37
N SER A 141 8.87 -4.07 5.64
CA SER A 141 8.74 -4.82 6.89
C SER A 141 8.25 -6.23 6.59
N LYS A 142 8.80 -7.22 7.30
CA LYS A 142 8.30 -8.60 7.27
C LYS A 142 8.01 -9.04 8.69
N ILE A 143 6.82 -9.57 8.91
CA ILE A 143 6.33 -9.91 10.24
C ILE A 143 5.67 -11.28 10.18
N LYS A 144 5.96 -12.12 11.16
CA LYS A 144 5.24 -13.38 11.36
C LYS A 144 4.05 -13.15 12.27
N ILE A 145 2.89 -13.63 11.85
CA ILE A 145 1.66 -13.53 12.64
C ILE A 145 1.60 -14.60 13.72
N CYS A 146 2.17 -15.76 13.43
CA CYS A 146 2.22 -16.87 14.38
C CYS A 146 3.57 -17.60 14.37
#